data_b3a7ea33f969bf575f4edd86cc73cc43
#
_entry.id   b3a7ea33f969bf575f4edd86cc73cc43
#
_cell.length_a   1.000
_cell.length_b   1.000
_cell.length_c   1.000
_cell.angle_alpha   90.00
_cell.angle_beta   90.00
_cell.angle_gamma   90.00
#
_symmetry.space_group_name_H-M   'P 1'
#
loop_
_entity.id
_entity.type
_entity.pdbx_description
1 polymer ?
#
loop_
_entity_poly.entity_id
_entity_poly.type
_entity_poly.pdbx_seq_one_letter_code
_entity_poly.pdbx_strand_id
1 'polypeptide(L)'
;MKNIPTQSSTHTDAAHTPAGYRAHAAVRRGVARLALAGGFACMTFGALPVQAAPADTMIKAVKFDDVKEVQKQLSQGMDPNMTDDQGMPLLVLAAREKSDQVGQALVDNPKTNVEIVDKAGENAMMLAALNGDMDFVKLLIAKGAEVNKKGWTPLHYAAANGHDDIVTLLIKYSAYIDAGSPNGTTPLMMAARGGHVSTAKLLLDAGADINVKNQIGLNALDFAKQYKEPDTVKGLTARMEQMQKQQAGSAPAAQ
;
A
#
# COMPACT_ATOMS: atom_id res chain seq x y z
N MET A 1 -40.28 1.84 40.14
CA MET A 1 -38.83 1.80 40.38
C MET A 1 -38.31 0.44 39.92
N LYS A 2 -37.72 0.36 38.74
CA LYS A 2 -36.95 -0.81 38.29
C LYS A 2 -35.74 -0.27 37.53
N ASN A 3 -34.57 -0.50 38.09
CA ASN A 3 -33.26 -0.13 37.55
C ASN A 3 -32.98 -0.95 36.27
N ILE A 4 -32.59 -0.26 35.22
CA ILE A 4 -32.03 -0.85 33.99
C ILE A 4 -30.52 -0.54 34.04
N PRO A 5 -29.63 -1.54 33.97
CA PRO A 5 -28.20 -1.28 33.90
C PRO A 5 -27.82 -0.87 32.48
N THR A 6 -27.16 0.27 32.31
CA THR A 6 -26.50 0.72 31.09
C THR A 6 -25.28 -0.15 30.83
N GLN A 7 -25.35 -0.98 29.80
CA GLN A 7 -24.16 -1.62 29.24
C GLN A 7 -23.41 -0.62 28.37
N SER A 8 -22.22 -0.24 28.79
CA SER A 8 -21.24 0.47 27.95
C SER A 8 -20.60 -0.54 27.02
N SER A 9 -21.05 -0.58 25.75
CA SER A 9 -20.36 -1.27 24.69
C SER A 9 -19.17 -0.42 24.24
N THR A 10 -17.98 -0.76 24.70
CA THR A 10 -16.73 -0.30 24.09
C THR A 10 -16.58 -1.01 22.74
N HIS A 11 -17.10 -0.40 21.68
CA HIS A 11 -16.76 -0.76 20.32
C HIS A 11 -15.34 -0.25 20.06
N THR A 12 -14.37 -1.14 20.14
CA THR A 12 -13.06 -0.94 19.59
C THR A 12 -13.17 -1.07 18.07
N ASP A 13 -13.43 0.06 17.40
CA ASP A 13 -13.30 0.18 15.96
C ASP A 13 -11.82 0.00 15.57
N ALA A 14 -11.45 -1.23 15.26
CA ALA A 14 -10.24 -1.53 14.52
C ALA A 14 -10.47 -1.05 13.07
N ALA A 15 -10.30 0.26 12.84
CA ALA A 15 -10.19 0.81 11.50
C ALA A 15 -9.04 0.06 10.81
N HIS A 16 -9.39 -0.80 9.85
CA HIS A 16 -8.43 -1.55 9.04
C HIS A 16 -7.57 -0.54 8.27
N THR A 17 -6.42 -0.21 8.84
CA THR A 17 -5.40 0.61 8.20
C THR A 17 -4.66 -0.31 7.23
N PRO A 18 -4.38 0.10 5.98
CA PRO A 18 -3.53 -0.68 5.09
C PRO A 18 -2.27 -1.10 5.82
N ALA A 19 -1.89 -2.38 5.70
CA ALA A 19 -0.79 -2.99 6.48
C ALA A 19 0.56 -2.26 6.35
N GLY A 20 0.74 -1.46 5.29
CA GLY A 20 1.95 -0.68 5.01
C GLY A 20 2.13 0.60 5.82
N TYR A 21 1.16 1.08 6.60
CA TYR A 21 1.24 2.39 7.26
C TYR A 21 1.96 2.41 8.61
N ARG A 22 2.58 1.30 9.03
CA ARG A 22 3.54 1.33 10.14
C ARG A 22 4.92 1.64 9.57
N ALA A 23 5.40 2.88 9.78
CA ALA A 23 6.78 3.26 9.52
C ALA A 23 7.72 2.32 10.29
N HIS A 24 8.26 1.30 9.62
CA HIS A 24 9.35 0.53 10.17
C HIS A 24 10.64 1.32 9.99
N ALA A 25 11.03 2.04 11.04
CA ALA A 25 12.39 2.52 11.16
C ALA A 25 13.34 1.32 11.05
N ALA A 26 14.12 1.27 9.97
CA ALA A 26 15.11 0.23 9.74
C ALA A 26 16.22 0.36 10.80
N VAL A 27 16.15 -0.44 11.84
CA VAL A 27 17.24 -0.62 12.79
C VAL A 27 18.29 -1.55 12.14
N ARG A 28 19.31 -0.94 11.52
CA ARG A 28 20.54 -1.65 11.17
C ARG A 28 21.24 -2.08 12.47
N ARG A 29 21.05 -3.32 12.88
CA ARG A 29 21.87 -3.94 13.93
C ARG A 29 23.11 -4.52 13.29
N GLY A 30 24.25 -3.87 13.53
CA GLY A 30 25.58 -4.37 13.23
C GLY A 30 25.85 -5.63 14.06
N VAL A 31 26.29 -6.69 13.38
CA VAL A 31 26.73 -7.93 14.03
C VAL A 31 28.17 -7.72 14.46
N ALA A 32 28.40 -7.52 15.76
CA ALA A 32 29.73 -7.56 16.35
C ALA A 32 30.20 -9.02 16.41
N ARG A 33 31.36 -9.30 15.77
CA ARG A 33 32.06 -10.59 15.90
C ARG A 33 32.77 -10.61 17.24
N LEU A 34 32.41 -11.54 18.12
CA LEU A 34 33.22 -11.90 19.27
C LEU A 34 33.91 -13.23 18.96
N ALA A 35 35.23 -13.17 18.83
CA ALA A 35 36.06 -14.36 18.74
C ALA A 35 36.39 -14.84 20.18
N LEU A 36 36.01 -16.05 20.52
CA LEU A 36 36.56 -16.75 21.71
C LEU A 36 37.16 -18.07 21.26
N ALA A 37 38.49 -18.13 21.42
CA ALA A 37 39.26 -19.36 21.26
C ALA A 37 39.08 -20.23 22.52
N GLY A 38 38.67 -21.46 22.34
CA GLY A 38 38.58 -22.46 23.39
C GLY A 38 38.49 -23.84 22.74
N GLY A 39 39.60 -24.56 22.69
CA GLY A 39 39.65 -25.90 22.12
C GLY A 39 38.91 -26.91 22.99
N PHE A 40 38.01 -27.65 22.38
CA PHE A 40 37.53 -28.95 22.86
C PHE A 40 37.37 -29.86 21.65
N ALA A 41 38.10 -30.95 21.64
CA ALA A 41 37.93 -32.00 20.65
C ALA A 41 36.55 -32.62 20.85
N CYS A 42 35.64 -32.38 19.93
CA CYS A 42 34.33 -33.01 19.89
C CYS A 42 34.18 -33.79 18.60
N MET A 43 33.84 -35.05 18.74
CA MET A 43 33.54 -35.99 17.66
C MET A 43 32.58 -35.32 16.65
N THR A 44 33.01 -35.25 15.40
CA THR A 44 32.22 -34.75 14.29
C THR A 44 31.13 -35.75 13.98
N PHE A 45 29.98 -35.63 14.63
CA PHE A 45 28.74 -36.00 13.98
C PHE A 45 28.60 -35.02 12.82
N GLY A 46 28.82 -35.52 11.61
CA GLY A 46 28.60 -34.74 10.39
C GLY A 46 27.13 -34.27 10.33
N ALA A 47 26.88 -33.07 10.82
CA ALA A 47 25.63 -32.39 10.51
C ALA A 47 25.64 -32.17 9.00
N LEU A 48 24.90 -33.00 8.29
CA LEU A 48 24.56 -32.71 6.88
C LEU A 48 24.01 -31.29 6.87
N PRO A 49 24.51 -30.43 5.96
CA PRO A 49 23.92 -29.10 5.84
C PRO A 49 22.42 -29.28 5.61
N VAL A 50 21.60 -28.77 6.52
CA VAL A 50 20.17 -28.68 6.30
C VAL A 50 20.01 -27.76 5.09
N GLN A 51 19.82 -28.37 3.93
CA GLN A 51 19.60 -27.64 2.70
C GLN A 51 18.23 -26.97 2.87
N ALA A 52 18.22 -25.63 2.82
CA ALA A 52 16.98 -24.87 2.89
C ALA A 52 15.98 -25.44 1.87
N ALA A 53 14.71 -25.57 2.28
CA ALA A 53 13.69 -26.05 1.36
C ALA A 53 13.66 -25.14 0.10
N PRO A 54 13.39 -25.67 -1.10
CA PRO A 54 13.35 -24.86 -2.32
C PRO A 54 12.48 -23.62 -2.18
N ALA A 55 11.36 -23.72 -1.46
CA ALA A 55 10.47 -22.61 -1.15
C ALA A 55 11.16 -21.49 -0.34
N ASP A 56 11.93 -21.84 0.70
CA ASP A 56 12.69 -20.86 1.52
C ASP A 56 13.74 -20.16 0.69
N THR A 57 14.38 -20.90 -0.23
CA THR A 57 15.39 -20.34 -1.15
C THR A 57 14.74 -19.33 -2.08
N MET A 58 13.57 -19.64 -2.65
CA MET A 58 12.81 -18.73 -3.52
C MET A 58 12.38 -17.47 -2.77
N ILE A 59 11.81 -17.59 -1.58
CA ILE A 59 11.39 -16.45 -0.74
C ILE A 59 12.58 -15.55 -0.39
N LYS A 60 13.72 -16.13 -0.03
CA LYS A 60 14.96 -15.37 0.22
C LYS A 60 15.42 -14.63 -1.04
N ALA A 61 15.44 -15.31 -2.18
CA ALA A 61 15.83 -14.71 -3.45
C ALA A 61 14.96 -13.51 -3.79
N VAL A 62 13.64 -13.59 -3.56
CA VAL A 62 12.73 -12.44 -3.75
C VAL A 62 13.08 -11.31 -2.77
N LYS A 63 13.29 -11.58 -1.49
CA LYS A 63 13.60 -10.55 -0.48
C LYS A 63 14.91 -9.81 -0.71
N PHE A 64 15.87 -10.43 -1.40
CA PHE A 64 17.20 -9.86 -1.66
C PHE A 64 17.42 -9.46 -3.13
N ASP A 65 16.36 -9.44 -3.93
CA ASP A 65 16.38 -9.13 -5.37
C ASP A 65 17.37 -10.00 -6.18
N ASP A 66 17.52 -11.29 -5.76
CA ASP A 66 18.37 -12.26 -6.46
C ASP A 66 17.62 -12.86 -7.66
N VAL A 67 17.62 -12.10 -8.74
CA VAL A 67 16.93 -12.47 -9.98
C VAL A 67 17.46 -13.79 -10.59
N LYS A 68 18.75 -14.08 -10.40
CA LYS A 68 19.37 -15.31 -10.97
C LYS A 68 18.81 -16.56 -10.29
N GLU A 69 18.70 -16.54 -8.97
CA GLU A 69 18.15 -17.66 -8.25
C GLU A 69 16.65 -17.80 -8.53
N VAL A 70 15.88 -16.68 -8.59
CA VAL A 70 14.46 -16.71 -8.96
C VAL A 70 14.27 -17.33 -10.35
N GLN A 71 15.02 -16.88 -11.37
CA GLN A 71 14.93 -17.43 -12.73
C GLN A 71 15.27 -18.93 -12.78
N LYS A 72 16.28 -19.36 -12.04
CA LYS A 72 16.64 -20.76 -11.90
C LYS A 72 15.50 -21.59 -11.30
N GLN A 73 14.91 -21.13 -10.20
CA GLN A 73 13.78 -21.81 -9.54
C GLN A 73 12.55 -21.89 -10.46
N LEU A 74 12.22 -20.80 -11.16
CA LEU A 74 11.13 -20.77 -12.15
C LEU A 74 11.39 -21.74 -13.32
N SER A 75 12.63 -21.85 -13.81
CA SER A 75 13.00 -22.79 -14.87
C SER A 75 12.92 -24.25 -14.43
N GLN A 76 13.05 -24.52 -13.14
CA GLN A 76 12.86 -25.84 -12.51
C GLN A 76 11.38 -26.16 -12.25
N GLY A 77 10.46 -25.26 -12.63
CA GLY A 77 9.03 -25.49 -12.55
C GLY A 77 8.37 -25.00 -11.25
N MET A 78 9.09 -24.19 -10.44
CA MET A 78 8.47 -23.57 -9.26
C MET A 78 7.33 -22.63 -9.67
N ASP A 79 6.24 -22.66 -8.91
CA ASP A 79 5.07 -21.81 -9.15
C ASP A 79 5.40 -20.34 -8.84
N PRO A 80 5.29 -19.41 -9.81
CA PRO A 80 5.50 -17.99 -9.58
C PRO A 80 4.46 -17.36 -8.65
N ASN A 81 3.31 -18.03 -8.44
CA ASN A 81 2.22 -17.55 -7.58
C ASN A 81 2.25 -18.11 -6.16
N MET A 82 3.32 -18.84 -5.80
CA MET A 82 3.45 -19.35 -4.45
C MET A 82 3.51 -18.21 -3.42
N THR A 83 3.22 -18.54 -2.16
CA THR A 83 3.24 -17.59 -1.05
C THR A 83 4.33 -17.92 -0.04
N ASP A 84 4.74 -16.93 0.74
CA ASP A 84 5.55 -17.14 1.93
C ASP A 84 4.70 -17.75 3.08
N ASP A 85 5.36 -18.03 4.23
CA ASP A 85 4.71 -18.60 5.43
C ASP A 85 3.58 -17.72 6.00
N GLN A 86 3.57 -16.43 5.66
CA GLN A 86 2.53 -15.49 6.06
C GLN A 86 1.37 -15.44 5.06
N GLY A 87 1.53 -16.12 3.92
CA GLY A 87 0.57 -16.15 2.82
C GLY A 87 0.69 -14.95 1.90
N MET A 88 1.87 -14.32 1.84
CA MET A 88 2.15 -13.24 0.91
C MET A 88 2.67 -13.80 -0.41
N PRO A 89 2.00 -13.54 -1.55
CA PRO A 89 2.46 -14.00 -2.86
C PRO A 89 3.80 -13.38 -3.25
N LEU A 90 4.62 -14.10 -4.02
CA LEU A 90 5.97 -13.64 -4.41
C LEU A 90 5.96 -12.27 -5.10
N LEU A 91 4.99 -12.01 -5.98
CA LEU A 91 4.90 -10.73 -6.68
C LEU A 91 4.56 -9.57 -5.73
N VAL A 92 3.67 -9.82 -4.75
CA VAL A 92 3.34 -8.85 -3.70
C VAL A 92 4.54 -8.62 -2.78
N LEU A 93 5.27 -9.70 -2.45
CA LEU A 93 6.51 -9.63 -1.67
C LEU A 93 7.58 -8.80 -2.40
N ALA A 94 7.78 -9.02 -3.72
CA ALA A 94 8.70 -8.25 -4.53
C ALA A 94 8.37 -6.75 -4.51
N ALA A 95 7.08 -6.39 -4.69
CA ALA A 95 6.63 -5.00 -4.58
C ALA A 95 6.89 -4.39 -3.20
N ARG A 96 6.67 -5.16 -2.12
CA ARG A 96 6.89 -4.70 -0.74
C ARG A 96 8.37 -4.44 -0.45
N GLU A 97 9.24 -5.34 -0.89
CA GLU A 97 10.68 -5.26 -0.64
C GLU A 97 11.44 -4.39 -1.65
N LYS A 98 10.74 -3.87 -2.69
CA LYS A 98 11.33 -3.14 -3.83
C LYS A 98 12.37 -3.99 -4.58
N SER A 99 12.02 -5.24 -4.82
CA SER A 99 12.85 -6.20 -5.55
C SER A 99 12.51 -6.13 -7.05
N ASP A 100 12.98 -5.08 -7.70
CA ASP A 100 12.52 -4.67 -9.03
C ASP A 100 12.92 -5.67 -10.12
N GLN A 101 14.15 -6.23 -10.05
CA GLN A 101 14.63 -7.21 -11.02
C GLN A 101 13.86 -8.53 -10.89
N VAL A 102 13.59 -8.95 -9.66
CA VAL A 102 12.76 -10.12 -9.37
C VAL A 102 11.32 -9.86 -9.78
N GLY A 103 10.77 -8.68 -9.46
CA GLY A 103 9.44 -8.26 -9.87
C GLY A 103 9.27 -8.36 -11.39
N GLN A 104 10.24 -7.84 -12.16
CA GLN A 104 10.28 -7.96 -13.63
C GLN A 104 10.30 -9.43 -14.07
N ALA A 105 11.17 -10.26 -13.48
CA ALA A 105 11.29 -11.67 -13.84
C ALA A 105 10.00 -12.46 -13.53
N LEU A 106 9.32 -12.12 -12.43
CA LEU A 106 8.03 -12.72 -12.09
C LEU A 106 6.96 -12.34 -13.11
N VAL A 107 6.79 -11.03 -13.44
CA VAL A 107 5.73 -10.61 -14.38
C VAL A 107 6.02 -11.00 -15.84
N ASP A 108 7.27 -11.31 -16.18
CA ASP A 108 7.64 -11.87 -17.49
C ASP A 108 7.28 -13.36 -17.63
N ASN A 109 7.04 -14.05 -16.52
CA ASN A 109 6.59 -15.43 -16.56
C ASN A 109 5.09 -15.48 -16.90
N PRO A 110 4.69 -16.18 -17.98
CA PRO A 110 3.29 -16.20 -18.44
C PRO A 110 2.31 -16.87 -17.47
N LYS A 111 2.81 -17.58 -16.46
CA LYS A 111 1.99 -18.21 -15.43
C LYS A 111 1.72 -17.28 -14.24
N THR A 112 2.38 -16.11 -14.19
CA THR A 112 2.19 -15.18 -13.07
C THR A 112 0.81 -14.53 -13.14
N ASN A 113 0.07 -14.62 -12.06
CA ASN A 113 -1.15 -13.86 -11.86
C ASN A 113 -0.80 -12.48 -11.28
N VAL A 114 -0.85 -11.43 -12.12
CA VAL A 114 -0.53 -10.06 -11.72
C VAL A 114 -1.56 -9.46 -10.73
N GLU A 115 -2.75 -10.05 -10.66
CA GLU A 115 -3.84 -9.65 -9.76
C GLU A 115 -3.87 -10.43 -8.45
N ILE A 116 -2.89 -11.29 -8.22
CA ILE A 116 -2.82 -12.06 -6.97
C ILE A 116 -2.75 -11.12 -5.77
N VAL A 117 -3.49 -11.44 -4.72
CA VAL A 117 -3.56 -10.65 -3.49
C VAL A 117 -3.06 -11.44 -2.28
N ASP A 118 -2.58 -10.72 -1.29
CA ASP A 118 -2.29 -11.27 0.02
C ASP A 118 -3.56 -11.43 0.89
N LYS A 119 -3.38 -11.81 2.16
CA LYS A 119 -4.50 -11.97 3.12
C LYS A 119 -5.23 -10.66 3.46
N ALA A 120 -4.60 -9.50 3.23
CA ALA A 120 -5.22 -8.19 3.41
C ALA A 120 -5.98 -7.72 2.16
N GLY A 121 -5.89 -8.47 1.05
CA GLY A 121 -6.46 -8.10 -0.24
C GLY A 121 -5.58 -7.12 -1.02
N GLU A 122 -4.32 -6.97 -0.64
CA GLU A 122 -3.34 -6.09 -1.28
C GLU A 122 -2.66 -6.82 -2.45
N ASN A 123 -2.56 -6.17 -3.62
CA ASN A 123 -1.79 -6.67 -4.76
C ASN A 123 -0.47 -5.91 -4.92
N ALA A 124 0.36 -6.37 -5.86
CA ALA A 124 1.67 -5.77 -6.10
C ALA A 124 1.59 -4.28 -6.50
N MET A 125 0.58 -3.88 -7.30
CA MET A 125 0.43 -2.47 -7.72
C MET A 125 0.10 -1.55 -6.55
N MET A 126 -0.68 -2.01 -5.58
CA MET A 126 -0.98 -1.24 -4.35
C MET A 126 0.29 -1.00 -3.55
N LEU A 127 1.13 -2.03 -3.35
CA LEU A 127 2.37 -1.87 -2.58
C LEU A 127 3.44 -1.09 -3.35
N ALA A 128 3.55 -1.26 -4.67
CA ALA A 128 4.39 -0.43 -5.51
C ALA A 128 3.98 1.05 -5.42
N ALA A 129 2.67 1.33 -5.50
CA ALA A 129 2.13 2.68 -5.35
C ALA A 129 2.38 3.27 -3.94
N LEU A 130 2.28 2.46 -2.89
CA LEU A 130 2.60 2.86 -1.51
C LEU A 130 4.08 3.22 -1.36
N ASN A 131 4.95 2.46 -2.01
CA ASN A 131 6.40 2.60 -1.92
C ASN A 131 6.97 3.70 -2.84
N GLY A 132 6.15 4.30 -3.71
CA GLY A 132 6.61 5.29 -4.69
C GLY A 132 7.40 4.67 -5.85
N ASP A 133 7.19 3.38 -6.11
CA ASP A 133 7.89 2.66 -7.17
C ASP A 133 7.17 2.85 -8.50
N MET A 134 7.47 3.96 -9.15
CA MET A 134 6.89 4.39 -10.42
C MET A 134 7.14 3.37 -11.54
N ASP A 135 8.34 2.80 -11.60
CA ASP A 135 8.71 1.92 -12.70
C ASP A 135 8.02 0.56 -12.57
N PHE A 136 7.87 0.07 -11.35
CA PHE A 136 7.12 -1.17 -11.13
C PHE A 136 5.60 -0.97 -11.33
N VAL A 137 5.03 0.20 -10.96
CA VAL A 137 3.63 0.53 -11.30
C VAL A 137 3.42 0.54 -12.81
N LYS A 138 4.31 1.19 -13.59
CA LYS A 138 4.24 1.19 -15.06
C LYS A 138 4.33 -0.21 -15.65
N LEU A 139 5.26 -1.02 -15.12
CA LEU A 139 5.43 -2.40 -15.54
C LEU A 139 4.15 -3.21 -15.33
N LEU A 140 3.55 -3.14 -14.14
CA LEU A 140 2.31 -3.86 -13.82
C LEU A 140 1.16 -3.44 -14.73
N ILE A 141 1.00 -2.13 -14.99
CA ILE A 141 0.01 -1.60 -15.94
C ILE A 141 0.27 -2.16 -17.35
N ALA A 142 1.52 -2.16 -17.81
CA ALA A 142 1.89 -2.69 -19.13
C ALA A 142 1.63 -4.20 -19.27
N LYS A 143 1.62 -4.92 -18.15
CA LYS A 143 1.28 -6.35 -18.07
C LYS A 143 -0.21 -6.63 -17.83
N GLY A 144 -1.05 -5.59 -17.88
CA GLY A 144 -2.49 -5.70 -17.82
C GLY A 144 -3.08 -5.71 -16.41
N ALA A 145 -2.30 -5.30 -15.40
CA ALA A 145 -2.85 -5.17 -14.06
C ALA A 145 -3.92 -4.06 -13.99
N GLU A 146 -4.99 -4.34 -13.26
CA GLU A 146 -6.15 -3.45 -13.13
C GLU A 146 -5.84 -2.25 -12.21
N VAL A 147 -6.03 -1.03 -12.74
CA VAL A 147 -5.89 0.20 -11.98
C VAL A 147 -7.05 0.37 -10.98
N ASN A 148 -8.24 -0.11 -11.37
CA ASN A 148 -9.46 0.01 -10.58
C ASN A 148 -9.86 -1.34 -9.97
N LYS A 149 -9.86 -1.42 -8.65
CA LYS A 149 -10.34 -2.59 -7.90
C LYS A 149 -11.46 -2.18 -6.96
N LYS A 150 -12.31 -3.13 -6.60
CA LYS A 150 -13.30 -2.91 -5.55
C LYS A 150 -12.59 -2.83 -4.20
N GLY A 151 -12.91 -1.82 -3.41
CA GLY A 151 -12.29 -1.59 -2.10
C GLY A 151 -11.03 -0.72 -2.21
N TRP A 152 -9.96 -1.11 -1.55
CA TRP A 152 -8.69 -0.39 -1.65
C TRP A 152 -8.12 -0.46 -3.06
N THR A 153 -7.62 0.68 -3.59
CA THR A 153 -7.04 0.79 -4.92
C THR A 153 -5.61 1.33 -4.87
N PRO A 154 -4.78 1.13 -5.90
CA PRO A 154 -3.45 1.74 -5.98
C PRO A 154 -3.47 3.26 -5.75
N LEU A 155 -4.55 3.96 -6.17
CA LEU A 155 -4.69 5.39 -5.97
C LEU A 155 -4.79 5.78 -4.48
N HIS A 156 -5.45 4.96 -3.65
CA HIS A 156 -5.47 5.17 -2.20
C HIS A 156 -4.06 5.09 -1.60
N TYR A 157 -3.27 4.12 -2.03
CA TYR A 157 -1.91 3.87 -1.53
C TYR A 157 -0.93 4.96 -1.95
N ALA A 158 -0.97 5.37 -3.23
CA ALA A 158 -0.20 6.51 -3.72
C ALA A 158 -0.55 7.81 -2.99
N ALA A 159 -1.85 8.06 -2.78
CA ALA A 159 -2.34 9.24 -2.07
C ALA A 159 -1.97 9.24 -0.59
N ALA A 160 -1.95 8.07 0.06
CA ALA A 160 -1.59 7.93 1.48
C ALA A 160 -0.15 8.35 1.80
N ASN A 161 0.76 8.20 0.83
CA ASN A 161 2.19 8.53 0.96
C ASN A 161 2.65 9.72 0.11
N GLY A 162 1.71 10.41 -0.56
CA GLY A 162 2.03 11.65 -1.26
C GLY A 162 2.84 11.47 -2.55
N HIS A 163 2.69 10.33 -3.25
CA HIS A 163 3.38 10.05 -4.50
C HIS A 163 2.65 10.69 -5.68
N ASP A 164 2.82 12.00 -5.85
CA ASP A 164 2.11 12.83 -6.83
C ASP A 164 2.28 12.36 -8.28
N ASP A 165 3.43 11.85 -8.61
CA ASP A 165 3.77 11.30 -9.93
C ASP A 165 2.97 10.03 -10.22
N ILE A 166 2.87 9.11 -9.24
CA ILE A 166 2.06 7.89 -9.36
C ILE A 166 0.56 8.23 -9.37
N VAL A 167 0.11 9.17 -8.53
CA VAL A 167 -1.28 9.67 -8.55
C VAL A 167 -1.62 10.18 -9.95
N THR A 168 -0.75 11.01 -10.54
CA THR A 168 -0.93 11.53 -11.90
C THR A 168 -0.98 10.40 -12.94
N LEU A 169 -0.09 9.41 -12.82
CA LEU A 169 -0.07 8.25 -13.70
C LEU A 169 -1.38 7.46 -13.61
N LEU A 170 -1.82 7.13 -12.40
CA LEU A 170 -3.04 6.34 -12.17
C LEU A 170 -4.29 7.07 -12.69
N ILE A 171 -4.39 8.39 -12.49
CA ILE A 171 -5.47 9.23 -13.06
C ILE A 171 -5.45 9.17 -14.58
N LYS A 172 -4.26 9.27 -15.21
CA LYS A 172 -4.11 9.12 -16.66
C LYS A 172 -4.60 7.76 -17.18
N TYR A 173 -4.47 6.72 -16.37
CA TYR A 173 -5.01 5.38 -16.65
C TYR A 173 -6.44 5.18 -16.11
N SER A 174 -7.19 6.27 -15.95
CA SER A 174 -8.62 6.28 -15.57
C SER A 174 -8.89 5.66 -14.20
N ALA A 175 -8.00 5.89 -13.23
CA ALA A 175 -8.30 5.55 -11.85
C ALA A 175 -9.56 6.29 -11.37
N TYR A 176 -10.44 5.59 -10.64
CA TYR A 176 -11.62 6.20 -10.04
C TYR A 176 -11.18 7.12 -8.90
N ILE A 177 -11.32 8.45 -9.13
CA ILE A 177 -10.79 9.49 -8.24
C ILE A 177 -11.41 9.41 -6.85
N ASP A 178 -12.73 9.15 -6.78
CA ASP A 178 -13.47 8.98 -5.52
C ASP A 178 -13.76 7.51 -5.21
N ALA A 179 -12.85 6.60 -5.60
CA ALA A 179 -12.96 5.20 -5.23
C ALA A 179 -13.14 5.06 -3.71
N GLY A 180 -14.16 4.31 -3.27
CA GLY A 180 -14.41 4.05 -1.87
C GLY A 180 -13.74 2.75 -1.42
N SER A 181 -12.89 2.82 -0.39
CA SER A 181 -12.42 1.63 0.34
C SER A 181 -13.61 0.92 1.02
N PRO A 182 -13.42 -0.25 1.66
CA PRO A 182 -14.53 -0.97 2.32
C PRO A 182 -15.33 -0.15 3.33
N ASN A 183 -14.72 0.86 3.96
CA ASN A 183 -15.39 1.80 4.87
C ASN A 183 -15.74 3.15 4.21
N GLY A 184 -15.64 3.25 2.88
CA GLY A 184 -15.94 4.47 2.13
C GLY A 184 -14.87 5.56 2.19
N THR A 185 -13.67 5.26 2.70
CA THR A 185 -12.55 6.23 2.67
C THR A 185 -12.08 6.40 1.23
N THR A 186 -11.89 7.66 0.79
CA THR A 186 -11.43 8.01 -0.56
C THR A 186 -9.93 8.31 -0.62
N PRO A 187 -9.30 8.32 -1.82
CA PRO A 187 -7.92 8.76 -1.99
C PRO A 187 -7.65 10.16 -1.43
N LEU A 188 -8.60 11.11 -1.60
CA LEU A 188 -8.48 12.45 -1.03
C LEU A 188 -8.43 12.43 0.51
N MET A 189 -9.22 11.57 1.17
CA MET A 189 -9.15 11.38 2.61
C MET A 189 -7.80 10.81 3.05
N MET A 190 -7.21 9.91 2.24
CA MET A 190 -5.88 9.34 2.53
C MET A 190 -4.78 10.39 2.39
N ALA A 191 -4.80 11.21 1.34
CA ALA A 191 -3.89 12.35 1.19
C ALA A 191 -4.03 13.34 2.35
N ALA A 192 -5.27 13.65 2.76
CA ALA A 192 -5.56 14.56 3.86
C ALA A 192 -5.06 14.02 5.21
N ARG A 193 -5.18 12.71 5.44
CA ARG A 193 -4.66 12.02 6.61
C ARG A 193 -3.13 12.08 6.70
N GLY A 194 -2.44 11.97 5.57
CA GLY A 194 -0.98 11.99 5.48
C GLY A 194 -0.37 13.38 5.45
N GLY A 195 -1.18 14.45 5.44
CA GLY A 195 -0.67 15.82 5.33
C GLY A 195 -0.14 16.19 3.93
N HIS A 196 -0.50 15.40 2.91
CA HIS A 196 0.01 15.56 1.54
C HIS A 196 -0.77 16.62 0.76
N VAL A 197 -0.43 17.90 1.01
CA VAL A 197 -1.14 19.06 0.43
C VAL A 197 -1.11 19.05 -1.10
N SER A 198 0.04 18.74 -1.71
CA SER A 198 0.19 18.66 -3.18
C SER A 198 -0.70 17.59 -3.78
N THR A 199 -0.70 16.39 -3.18
CA THR A 199 -1.55 15.26 -3.60
C THR A 199 -3.03 15.59 -3.44
N ALA A 200 -3.43 16.19 -2.31
CA ALA A 200 -4.80 16.61 -2.10
C ALA A 200 -5.25 17.64 -3.15
N LYS A 201 -4.39 18.62 -3.46
CA LYS A 201 -4.65 19.59 -4.54
C LYS A 201 -4.79 18.90 -5.89
N LEU A 202 -3.88 17.98 -6.23
CA LEU A 202 -3.89 17.24 -7.49
C LEU A 202 -5.18 16.44 -7.66
N LEU A 203 -5.63 15.72 -6.62
CA LEU A 203 -6.89 14.98 -6.64
C LEU A 203 -8.10 15.90 -6.82
N LEU A 204 -8.15 17.05 -6.12
CA LEU A 204 -9.21 18.04 -6.26
C LEU A 204 -9.23 18.68 -7.65
N ASP A 205 -8.08 18.97 -8.24
CA ASP A 205 -7.98 19.52 -9.60
C ASP A 205 -8.38 18.48 -10.66
N ALA A 206 -8.20 17.19 -10.35
CA ALA A 206 -8.67 16.08 -11.16
C ALA A 206 -10.17 15.74 -10.98
N GLY A 207 -10.87 16.44 -10.08
CA GLY A 207 -12.32 16.33 -9.89
C GLY A 207 -12.76 15.53 -8.67
N ALA A 208 -11.89 15.27 -7.70
CA ALA A 208 -12.31 14.64 -6.44
C ALA A 208 -13.37 15.49 -5.71
N ASP A 209 -14.41 14.83 -5.21
CA ASP A 209 -15.44 15.52 -4.43
C ASP A 209 -15.01 15.64 -2.96
N ILE A 210 -14.72 16.88 -2.55
CA ILE A 210 -14.29 17.23 -1.19
C ILE A 210 -15.36 16.94 -0.13
N ASN A 211 -16.63 16.78 -0.52
CA ASN A 211 -17.77 16.58 0.38
C ASN A 211 -18.08 15.10 0.65
N VAL A 212 -17.47 14.18 -0.10
CA VAL A 212 -17.66 12.74 0.13
C VAL A 212 -17.37 12.43 1.59
N LYS A 213 -18.24 11.62 2.21
CA LYS A 213 -18.10 11.15 3.58
C LYS A 213 -17.98 9.63 3.60
N ASN A 214 -17.10 9.15 4.44
CA ASN A 214 -17.00 7.72 4.71
C ASN A 214 -18.16 7.21 5.59
N GLN A 215 -18.19 5.91 5.90
CA GLN A 215 -19.28 5.29 6.68
C GLN A 215 -19.46 5.85 8.10
N ILE A 216 -18.44 6.50 8.68
CA ILE A 216 -18.53 7.16 9.99
C ILE A 216 -18.78 8.68 9.87
N GLY A 217 -19.11 9.15 8.66
CA GLY A 217 -19.50 10.53 8.40
C GLY A 217 -18.35 11.53 8.25
N LEU A 218 -17.10 11.09 8.18
CA LEU A 218 -15.93 11.96 8.05
C LEU A 218 -15.59 12.20 6.58
N ASN A 219 -15.27 13.46 6.23
CA ASN A 219 -14.73 13.86 4.95
C ASN A 219 -13.20 14.12 5.03
N ALA A 220 -12.59 14.56 3.92
CA ALA A 220 -11.15 14.82 3.86
C ALA A 220 -10.69 15.90 4.85
N LEU A 221 -11.47 16.96 5.05
CA LEU A 221 -11.15 18.03 6.03
C LEU A 221 -11.17 17.50 7.47
N ASP A 222 -12.12 16.60 7.79
CA ASP A 222 -12.20 15.98 9.10
C ASP A 222 -10.99 15.07 9.36
N PHE A 223 -10.54 14.33 8.34
CA PHE A 223 -9.29 13.55 8.42
C PHE A 223 -8.08 14.45 8.70
N ALA A 224 -7.90 15.55 7.94
CA ALA A 224 -6.79 16.47 8.16
C ALA A 224 -6.80 17.05 9.60
N LYS A 225 -7.97 17.42 10.12
CA LYS A 225 -8.13 17.89 11.52
C LYS A 225 -7.78 16.81 12.53
N GLN A 226 -8.30 15.60 12.35
CA GLN A 226 -8.11 14.47 13.25
C GLN A 226 -6.63 14.07 13.36
N TYR A 227 -5.91 14.10 12.23
CA TYR A 227 -4.50 13.73 12.14
C TYR A 227 -3.55 14.93 12.36
N LYS A 228 -4.10 16.13 12.65
CA LYS A 228 -3.35 17.35 12.99
C LYS A 228 -2.44 17.84 11.85
N GLU A 229 -2.98 17.86 10.65
CA GLU A 229 -2.30 18.30 9.43
C GLU A 229 -2.71 19.76 9.07
N PRO A 230 -2.12 20.80 9.71
CA PRO A 230 -2.60 22.18 9.64
C PRO A 230 -2.56 22.76 8.23
N ASP A 231 -1.54 22.44 7.44
CA ASP A 231 -1.42 22.95 6.08
C ASP A 231 -2.48 22.35 5.16
N THR A 232 -2.79 21.07 5.34
CA THR A 232 -3.87 20.41 4.62
C THR A 232 -5.23 20.93 5.05
N VAL A 233 -5.46 21.17 6.34
CA VAL A 233 -6.68 21.84 6.84
C VAL A 233 -6.85 23.19 6.17
N LYS A 234 -5.80 24.03 6.13
CA LYS A 234 -5.82 25.34 5.48
C LYS A 234 -6.16 25.24 3.99
N GLY A 235 -5.49 24.33 3.27
CA GLY A 235 -5.69 24.13 1.84
C GLY A 235 -7.12 23.66 1.50
N LEU A 236 -7.63 22.65 2.23
CA LEU A 236 -8.98 22.13 2.03
C LEU A 236 -10.06 23.15 2.39
N THR A 237 -9.88 23.91 3.48
CA THR A 237 -10.81 25.00 3.86
C THR A 237 -10.89 26.07 2.77
N ALA A 238 -9.74 26.54 2.27
CA ALA A 238 -9.69 27.52 1.19
C ALA A 238 -10.37 27.01 -0.09
N ARG A 239 -10.20 25.73 -0.43
CA ARG A 239 -10.86 25.12 -1.59
C ARG A 239 -12.39 25.07 -1.41
N MET A 240 -12.87 24.69 -0.24
CA MET A 240 -14.32 24.68 0.06
C MET A 240 -14.92 26.08 -0.03
N GLU A 241 -14.27 27.10 0.50
CA GLU A 241 -14.72 28.51 0.39
C GLU A 241 -14.76 28.99 -1.06
N GLN A 242 -13.74 28.62 -1.86
CA GLN A 242 -13.70 28.95 -3.28
C GLN A 242 -14.88 28.33 -4.03
N MET A 243 -15.18 27.05 -3.78
CA MET A 243 -16.32 26.35 -4.40
C MET A 243 -17.65 26.99 -4.00
N GLN A 244 -17.85 27.36 -2.74
CA GLN A 244 -19.04 28.07 -2.27
C GLN A 244 -19.23 29.42 -2.96
N LYS A 245 -18.17 30.20 -3.12
CA LYS A 245 -18.22 31.49 -3.85
C LYS A 245 -18.60 31.31 -5.32
N GLN A 246 -18.08 30.28 -5.98
CA GLN A 246 -18.40 29.96 -7.36
C GLN A 246 -19.88 29.56 -7.52
N GLN A 247 -20.40 28.73 -6.60
CA GLN A 247 -21.81 28.34 -6.59
C GLN A 247 -22.76 29.54 -6.34
N ALA A 248 -22.41 30.42 -5.41
CA ALA A 248 -23.19 31.63 -5.12
C ALA A 248 -23.19 32.62 -6.30
N GLY A 249 -22.06 32.74 -7.02
CA GLY A 249 -21.96 33.61 -8.20
C GLY A 249 -22.65 33.07 -9.47
N SER A 250 -22.93 31.76 -9.51
CA SER A 250 -23.60 31.11 -10.64
C SER A 250 -25.12 30.97 -10.47
N ALA A 251 -25.68 31.38 -9.31
CA ALA A 251 -27.13 31.39 -9.10
C ALA A 251 -27.77 32.48 -10.01
N PRO A 252 -28.74 32.14 -10.88
CA PRO A 252 -29.41 33.13 -11.68
C PRO A 252 -30.10 34.13 -10.76
N ALA A 253 -29.91 35.44 -11.03
CA ALA A 253 -30.65 36.49 -10.36
C ALA A 253 -32.14 36.18 -10.48
N ALA A 254 -32.80 35.92 -9.36
CA ALA A 254 -34.23 35.72 -9.32
C ALA A 254 -34.88 37.03 -9.86
N GLN A 255 -35.49 36.96 -11.04
CA GLN A 255 -36.33 37.97 -11.61
C GLN A 255 -37.75 37.85 -11.03
#